data_ec7228528e6f5ae46d60f556da666fad
#
_entry.id   ec7228528e6f5ae46d60f556da666fad
#
_cell.length_a   1.000
_cell.length_b   1.000
_cell.length_c   1.000
_cell.angle_alpha   90.00
_cell.angle_beta   90.00
_cell.angle_gamma   90.00
#
_symmetry.space_group_name_H-M   'P 1'
#
loop_
_entity.id
_entity.type
_entity.pdbx_description
1 polymer ?
#
loop_
_entity_poly.entity_id
_entity_poly.type
_entity_poly.pdbx_seq_one_letter_code
_entity_poly.pdbx_strand_id
1 'polypeptide(L)'
;MTIESIELKNYRNYEELHMELSQGTNILYGDNAQGKTNILEAVYVCCTTKSHRGAKDRDMIRFGEDESHIKLQIKKGAVPCRIDMHLKKNKTKGIAVDGIPIRKASQLFGLVNVVFFSPEDLNIIKNGPSERRRFIDMELCQLDKVYVHSLVQYNKVLLQRNKLLKELGFHPEYEATLDVWDEQLVRFGKEVIKARRAFIDQLGDIIKELHTKLSGGKENIEVIYDPDTEEEELEAAVRKSRQQDMKQKTTLAGPHRDDISFVVNGIDIRRFGSQGQQRTAALSLKLAEIELVKYLVKDYPVLLLDDVLSELDGSRQEHLLAGIDHIQTMITCTGLEDFVNNRFQMDKLFHVVNGTVTGEN
;
A
#
# COMPACT_ATOMS: atom_id res chain seq x y z
N MET A 1 -11.14 8.79 11.15
CA MET A 1 -11.90 8.72 9.87
C MET A 1 -12.53 7.35 9.74
N THR A 2 -13.71 7.25 9.10
CA THR A 2 -14.44 5.99 8.97
C THR A 2 -15.10 5.87 7.60
N ILE A 3 -15.30 4.64 7.16
CA ILE A 3 -16.11 4.31 5.98
C ILE A 3 -17.51 3.96 6.48
N GLU A 4 -18.54 4.65 6.01
CA GLU A 4 -19.93 4.41 6.42
C GLU A 4 -20.62 3.36 5.55
N SER A 5 -20.36 3.38 4.24
CA SER A 5 -20.90 2.37 3.31
C SER A 5 -20.05 2.14 2.09
N ILE A 6 -20.22 0.98 1.48
CA ILE A 6 -19.65 0.60 0.19
C ILE A 6 -20.75 0.13 -0.76
N GLU A 7 -20.72 0.63 -1.99
CA GLU A 7 -21.55 0.15 -3.09
C GLU A 7 -20.65 -0.33 -4.22
N LEU A 8 -20.94 -1.51 -4.76
CA LEU A 8 -20.24 -2.09 -5.90
C LEU A 8 -21.26 -2.37 -7.02
N LYS A 9 -20.86 -2.13 -8.26
CA LYS A 9 -21.60 -2.56 -9.45
C LYS A 9 -20.64 -3.13 -10.47
N ASN A 10 -20.92 -4.36 -10.92
CA ASN A 10 -20.09 -5.12 -11.87
C ASN A 10 -18.62 -5.20 -11.47
N TYR A 11 -18.34 -5.43 -10.19
CA TYR A 11 -17.00 -5.51 -9.64
C TYR A 11 -16.63 -6.93 -9.26
N ARG A 12 -15.58 -7.49 -9.88
CA ARG A 12 -15.11 -8.87 -9.64
C ARG A 12 -16.26 -9.88 -9.83
N ASN A 13 -16.68 -10.53 -8.74
CA ASN A 13 -17.81 -11.47 -8.71
C ASN A 13 -19.14 -10.82 -8.30
N TYR A 14 -19.14 -9.53 -7.95
CA TYR A 14 -20.35 -8.81 -7.56
C TYR A 14 -21.04 -8.17 -8.75
N GLU A 15 -22.32 -8.48 -8.93
CA GLU A 15 -23.19 -7.75 -9.84
C GLU A 15 -23.61 -6.42 -9.23
N GLU A 16 -24.21 -6.49 -8.05
CA GLU A 16 -24.51 -5.36 -7.21
C GLU A 16 -24.24 -5.74 -5.75
N LEU A 17 -23.73 -4.79 -4.98
CA LEU A 17 -23.54 -4.89 -3.54
C LEU A 17 -23.78 -3.53 -2.91
N HIS A 18 -24.51 -3.52 -1.81
CA HIS A 18 -24.59 -2.39 -0.90
C HIS A 18 -24.38 -2.90 0.53
N MET A 19 -23.43 -2.28 1.24
CA MET A 19 -23.13 -2.63 2.64
C MET A 19 -22.97 -1.36 3.46
N GLU A 20 -23.64 -1.32 4.61
CA GLU A 20 -23.41 -0.31 5.64
C GLU A 20 -22.47 -0.88 6.70
N LEU A 21 -21.42 -0.14 7.03
CA LEU A 21 -20.38 -0.56 7.96
C LEU A 21 -20.58 0.07 9.35
N SER A 22 -20.14 -0.64 10.40
CA SER A 22 -19.99 -0.05 11.73
C SER A 22 -18.70 0.76 11.80
N GLN A 23 -18.61 1.63 12.80
CA GLN A 23 -17.39 2.40 13.09
C GLN A 23 -16.29 1.57 13.78
N GLY A 24 -16.61 0.39 14.26
CA GLY A 24 -15.70 -0.58 14.86
C GLY A 24 -15.41 -1.74 13.92
N THR A 25 -15.57 -2.96 14.41
CA THR A 25 -15.18 -4.19 13.72
C THR A 25 -16.30 -4.73 12.83
N ASN A 26 -15.98 -4.88 11.54
CA ASN A 26 -16.83 -5.47 10.52
C ASN A 26 -16.21 -6.77 10.04
N ILE A 27 -16.85 -7.91 10.26
CA ILE A 27 -16.31 -9.22 9.89
C ILE A 27 -17.07 -9.76 8.68
N LEU A 28 -16.33 -10.08 7.63
CA LEU A 28 -16.81 -10.76 6.43
C LEU A 28 -16.39 -12.22 6.52
N TYR A 29 -17.34 -13.12 6.77
CA TYR A 29 -17.06 -14.54 6.93
C TYR A 29 -17.75 -15.40 5.87
N GLY A 30 -17.23 -16.60 5.64
CA GLY A 30 -17.72 -17.57 4.65
C GLY A 30 -16.59 -18.33 4.00
N ASP A 31 -16.89 -19.30 3.16
CA ASP A 31 -15.91 -20.16 2.51
C ASP A 31 -14.90 -19.38 1.64
N ASN A 32 -13.80 -20.03 1.28
CA ASN A 32 -12.84 -19.45 0.36
C ASN A 32 -13.45 -19.22 -1.03
N ALA A 33 -12.92 -18.23 -1.75
CA ALA A 33 -13.36 -17.83 -3.09
C ALA A 33 -14.79 -17.26 -3.20
N GLN A 34 -15.47 -16.95 -2.08
CA GLN A 34 -16.82 -16.36 -2.10
C GLN A 34 -16.84 -14.85 -2.45
N GLY A 35 -15.69 -14.17 -2.38
CA GLY A 35 -15.57 -12.77 -2.75
C GLY A 35 -15.20 -11.81 -1.60
N LYS A 36 -14.97 -12.31 -0.40
CA LYS A 36 -14.61 -11.51 0.79
C LYS A 36 -13.46 -10.53 0.52
N THR A 37 -12.33 -11.03 0.03
CA THR A 37 -11.16 -10.21 -0.33
C THR A 37 -11.46 -9.17 -1.42
N ASN A 38 -12.42 -9.45 -2.32
CA ASN A 38 -12.78 -8.51 -3.38
C ASN A 38 -13.45 -7.24 -2.82
N ILE A 39 -14.16 -7.34 -1.69
CA ILE A 39 -14.73 -6.17 -0.99
C ILE A 39 -13.60 -5.31 -0.40
N LEU A 40 -12.64 -5.94 0.31
CA LEU A 40 -11.47 -5.22 0.83
C LEU A 40 -10.65 -4.59 -0.29
N GLU A 41 -10.47 -5.31 -1.42
CA GLU A 41 -9.79 -4.78 -2.60
C GLU A 41 -10.50 -3.53 -3.14
N ALA A 42 -11.83 -3.51 -3.20
CA ALA A 42 -12.58 -2.36 -3.66
C ALA A 42 -12.38 -1.13 -2.76
N VAL A 43 -12.41 -1.32 -1.43
CA VAL A 43 -12.09 -0.26 -0.47
C VAL A 43 -10.67 0.26 -0.71
N TYR A 44 -9.70 -0.65 -0.76
CA TYR A 44 -8.29 -0.29 -0.97
C TYR A 44 -8.07 0.46 -2.28
N VAL A 45 -8.68 0.02 -3.37
CA VAL A 45 -8.60 0.70 -4.69
C VAL A 45 -9.17 2.11 -4.62
N CYS A 46 -10.27 2.33 -3.91
CA CYS A 46 -10.85 3.66 -3.72
C CYS A 46 -9.96 4.59 -2.90
N CYS A 47 -9.16 4.05 -1.98
CA CYS A 47 -8.27 4.85 -1.14
C CYS A 47 -6.90 5.10 -1.80
N THR A 48 -6.39 4.14 -2.59
CA THR A 48 -5.01 4.13 -3.11
C THR A 48 -4.91 4.18 -4.63
N THR A 49 -6.03 4.10 -5.34
CA THR A 49 -6.13 4.03 -6.82
C THR A 49 -5.59 2.76 -7.46
N LYS A 50 -5.05 1.82 -6.72
CA LYS A 50 -4.46 0.57 -7.24
C LYS A 50 -4.92 -0.63 -6.43
N SER A 51 -5.03 -1.78 -7.10
CA SER A 51 -5.23 -3.05 -6.41
C SER A 51 -3.98 -3.44 -5.59
N HIS A 52 -4.17 -3.90 -4.34
CA HIS A 52 -3.09 -4.47 -3.53
C HIS A 52 -2.46 -5.70 -4.21
N ARG A 53 -3.25 -6.47 -4.96
CA ARG A 53 -2.81 -7.63 -5.75
C ARG A 53 -2.09 -7.26 -7.05
N GLY A 54 -1.96 -5.97 -7.39
CA GLY A 54 -1.36 -5.53 -8.65
C GLY A 54 -2.24 -5.77 -9.89
N ALA A 55 -3.53 -6.07 -9.71
CA ALA A 55 -4.47 -6.24 -10.81
C ALA A 55 -4.63 -4.96 -11.62
N LYS A 56 -4.77 -5.10 -12.94
CA LYS A 56 -5.09 -3.97 -13.82
C LYS A 56 -6.57 -3.58 -13.66
N ASP A 57 -6.90 -2.33 -13.94
CA ASP A 57 -8.28 -1.83 -13.82
C ASP A 57 -9.30 -2.72 -14.54
N ARG A 58 -8.97 -3.21 -15.75
CA ARG A 58 -9.83 -4.10 -16.55
C ARG A 58 -10.07 -5.46 -15.89
N ASP A 59 -9.12 -5.94 -15.08
CA ASP A 59 -9.18 -7.26 -14.46
C ASP A 59 -10.03 -7.24 -13.18
N MET A 60 -10.40 -6.06 -12.70
CA MET A 60 -11.32 -5.84 -11.57
C MET A 60 -12.79 -5.71 -12.02
N ILE A 61 -13.04 -5.51 -13.30
CA ILE A 61 -14.39 -5.48 -13.87
C ILE A 61 -14.94 -6.91 -13.93
N ARG A 62 -16.23 -7.08 -13.62
CA ARG A 62 -16.91 -8.36 -13.67
C ARG A 62 -16.78 -9.00 -15.02
N PHE A 63 -16.58 -10.30 -15.05
CA PHE A 63 -16.44 -11.03 -16.30
C PHE A 63 -17.71 -10.89 -17.16
N GLY A 64 -17.53 -10.52 -18.42
CA GLY A 64 -18.63 -10.24 -19.35
C GLY A 64 -19.04 -8.76 -19.45
N GLU A 65 -18.61 -7.92 -18.49
CA GLU A 65 -18.95 -6.50 -18.44
C GLU A 65 -17.82 -5.61 -18.99
N ASP A 66 -18.16 -4.39 -19.42
CA ASP A 66 -17.21 -3.42 -19.95
C ASP A 66 -16.84 -2.32 -18.96
N GLU A 67 -17.62 -2.17 -17.90
CA GLU A 67 -17.40 -1.15 -16.88
C GLU A 67 -17.86 -1.61 -15.49
N SER A 68 -17.27 -1.00 -14.47
CA SER A 68 -17.57 -1.25 -13.06
C SER A 68 -17.58 0.05 -12.28
N HIS A 69 -18.40 0.11 -11.24
CA HIS A 69 -18.49 1.25 -10.34
C HIS A 69 -18.25 0.82 -8.90
N ILE A 70 -17.45 1.63 -8.19
CA ILE A 70 -17.25 1.51 -6.76
C ILE A 70 -17.61 2.87 -6.15
N LYS A 71 -18.36 2.87 -5.06
CA LYS A 71 -18.71 4.07 -4.33
C LYS A 71 -18.47 3.84 -2.85
N LEU A 72 -17.75 4.74 -2.21
CA LEU A 72 -17.55 4.76 -0.76
C LEU A 72 -18.17 6.02 -0.18
N GLN A 73 -18.98 5.86 0.88
CA GLN A 73 -19.32 6.94 1.78
C GLN A 73 -18.34 6.91 2.94
N ILE A 74 -17.68 8.03 3.19
CA ILE A 74 -16.68 8.17 4.23
C ILE A 74 -17.02 9.36 5.13
N LYS A 75 -16.53 9.32 6.36
CA LYS A 75 -16.66 10.41 7.31
C LYS A 75 -15.28 10.75 7.89
N LYS A 76 -14.89 12.03 7.74
CA LYS A 76 -13.65 12.55 8.34
C LYS A 76 -14.04 13.56 9.43
N GLY A 77 -13.93 13.13 10.69
CA GLY A 77 -14.53 13.88 11.79
C GLY A 77 -16.07 13.94 11.63
N ALA A 78 -16.64 15.14 11.50
CA ALA A 78 -18.07 15.35 11.28
C ALA A 78 -18.45 15.54 9.80
N VAL A 79 -17.48 15.57 8.88
CA VAL A 79 -17.71 15.92 7.48
C VAL A 79 -17.89 14.64 6.66
N PRO A 80 -19.09 14.39 6.08
CA PRO A 80 -19.28 13.30 5.13
C PRO A 80 -18.58 13.64 3.81
N CYS A 81 -18.08 12.63 3.12
CA CYS A 81 -17.49 12.74 1.80
C CYS A 81 -17.75 11.46 1.01
N ARG A 82 -17.94 11.59 -0.29
CA ARG A 82 -18.20 10.46 -1.18
C ARG A 82 -17.07 10.31 -2.21
N ILE A 83 -16.57 9.11 -2.36
CA ILE A 83 -15.62 8.73 -3.40
C ILE A 83 -16.35 7.84 -4.40
N ASP A 84 -16.38 8.26 -5.66
CA ASP A 84 -16.90 7.47 -6.77
C ASP A 84 -15.74 7.07 -7.69
N MET A 85 -15.62 5.78 -8.00
CA MET A 85 -14.64 5.27 -8.94
C MET A 85 -15.31 4.49 -10.05
N HIS A 86 -15.01 4.86 -11.29
CA HIS A 86 -15.55 4.24 -12.49
C HIS A 86 -14.42 3.58 -13.28
N LEU A 87 -14.40 2.26 -13.33
CA LEU A 87 -13.46 1.46 -14.09
C LEU A 87 -14.02 1.17 -15.49
N LYS A 88 -13.20 1.30 -16.51
CA LYS A 88 -13.54 1.01 -17.90
C LYS A 88 -12.47 0.15 -18.56
N LYS A 89 -12.90 -0.85 -19.34
CA LYS A 89 -12.01 -1.84 -19.94
C LYS A 89 -10.93 -1.26 -20.84
N ASN A 90 -11.26 -0.23 -21.61
CA ASN A 90 -10.38 0.35 -22.64
C ASN A 90 -10.11 1.85 -22.43
N LYS A 91 -10.38 2.38 -21.25
CA LYS A 91 -10.18 3.79 -20.91
C LYS A 91 -9.52 3.92 -19.54
N THR A 92 -8.94 5.08 -19.28
CA THR A 92 -8.51 5.44 -17.94
C THR A 92 -9.71 5.52 -17.01
N LYS A 93 -9.55 5.04 -15.77
CA LYS A 93 -10.60 5.14 -14.76
C LYS A 93 -10.98 6.59 -14.47
N GLY A 94 -12.26 6.82 -14.23
CA GLY A 94 -12.79 8.08 -13.72
C GLY A 94 -12.82 8.04 -12.20
N ILE A 95 -12.51 9.16 -11.55
CA ILE A 95 -12.64 9.31 -10.09
C ILE A 95 -13.34 10.63 -9.82
N ALA A 96 -14.31 10.63 -8.91
CA ALA A 96 -14.96 11.84 -8.43
C ALA A 96 -14.99 11.85 -6.90
N VAL A 97 -14.91 13.03 -6.31
CA VAL A 97 -15.09 13.27 -4.87
C VAL A 97 -16.27 14.23 -4.72
N ASP A 98 -17.28 13.82 -3.97
CA ASP A 98 -18.57 14.54 -3.82
C ASP A 98 -19.23 14.90 -5.15
N GLY A 99 -19.12 13.98 -6.13
CA GLY A 99 -19.64 14.18 -7.48
C GLY A 99 -18.79 15.07 -8.39
N ILE A 100 -17.69 15.64 -7.88
CA ILE A 100 -16.77 16.49 -8.64
C ILE A 100 -15.64 15.63 -9.20
N PRO A 101 -15.51 15.50 -10.54
CA PRO A 101 -14.43 14.74 -11.15
C PRO A 101 -13.06 15.29 -10.78
N ILE A 102 -12.17 14.43 -10.31
CA ILE A 102 -10.77 14.78 -10.04
C ILE A 102 -9.89 14.42 -11.25
N ARG A 103 -8.97 15.31 -11.59
CA ARG A 103 -8.10 15.14 -12.76
C ARG A 103 -6.83 14.33 -12.46
N LYS A 104 -6.40 14.31 -11.20
CA LYS A 104 -5.18 13.64 -10.76
C LYS A 104 -5.53 12.68 -9.62
N ALA A 105 -5.14 11.44 -9.76
CA ALA A 105 -5.29 10.43 -8.70
C ALA A 105 -4.65 10.85 -7.37
N SER A 106 -3.60 11.71 -7.43
CA SER A 106 -2.96 12.29 -6.25
C SER A 106 -3.91 13.13 -5.36
N GLN A 107 -5.05 13.58 -5.88
CA GLN A 107 -6.05 14.31 -5.11
C GLN A 107 -6.86 13.38 -4.18
N LEU A 108 -6.84 12.07 -4.45
CA LEU A 108 -7.52 11.06 -3.64
C LEU A 108 -6.73 10.70 -2.38
N PHE A 109 -5.40 10.67 -2.49
CA PHE A 109 -4.55 10.28 -1.37
C PHE A 109 -4.74 11.17 -0.14
N GLY A 110 -4.84 10.53 1.04
CA GLY A 110 -5.03 11.20 2.33
C GLY A 110 -6.48 11.64 2.62
N LEU A 111 -7.46 11.33 1.73
CA LEU A 111 -8.88 11.42 2.09
C LEU A 111 -9.26 10.34 3.10
N VAL A 112 -8.84 9.12 2.83
CA VAL A 112 -8.87 7.99 3.77
C VAL A 112 -7.49 7.35 3.77
N ASN A 113 -6.90 7.19 4.95
CA ASN A 113 -5.71 6.39 5.14
C ASN A 113 -6.12 4.96 5.47
N VAL A 114 -5.58 4.00 4.74
CA VAL A 114 -5.87 2.58 4.95
C VAL A 114 -4.58 1.83 5.21
N VAL A 115 -4.61 0.92 6.17
CA VAL A 115 -3.55 -0.07 6.39
C VAL A 115 -4.11 -1.42 6.02
N PHE A 116 -3.49 -2.05 5.04
CA PHE A 116 -3.92 -3.35 4.52
C PHE A 116 -2.99 -4.45 5.02
N PHE A 117 -3.55 -5.43 5.69
CA PHE A 117 -2.85 -6.64 6.13
C PHE A 117 -3.27 -7.81 5.26
N SER A 118 -2.30 -8.57 4.79
CA SER A 118 -2.53 -9.82 4.06
C SER A 118 -1.39 -10.83 4.29
N PRO A 119 -1.60 -12.10 4.01
CA PRO A 119 -0.51 -13.09 4.02
C PRO A 119 0.63 -12.73 3.08
N GLU A 120 0.34 -11.91 2.06
CA GLU A 120 1.32 -11.44 1.08
C GLU A 120 2.30 -10.40 1.64
N ASP A 121 2.01 -9.78 2.81
CA ASP A 121 2.91 -8.81 3.45
C ASP A 121 4.27 -9.43 3.81
N LEU A 122 4.31 -10.74 3.98
CA LEU A 122 5.55 -11.49 4.14
C LEU A 122 6.51 -11.31 2.94
N ASN A 123 5.97 -11.00 1.76
CA ASN A 123 6.75 -10.72 0.56
C ASN A 123 7.58 -9.43 0.67
N ILE A 124 7.18 -8.47 1.51
CA ILE A 124 7.97 -7.27 1.80
C ILE A 124 9.31 -7.67 2.40
N ILE A 125 9.32 -8.68 3.27
CA ILE A 125 10.52 -9.21 3.91
C ILE A 125 11.29 -10.14 2.96
N LYS A 126 10.59 -11.07 2.30
CA LYS A 126 11.21 -12.18 1.54
C LYS A 126 11.65 -11.83 0.12
N ASN A 127 10.85 -11.01 -0.57
CA ASN A 127 11.04 -10.77 -1.99
C ASN A 127 12.10 -9.69 -2.28
N GLY A 128 12.22 -9.34 -3.54
CA GLY A 128 13.19 -8.35 -4.03
C GLY A 128 12.83 -6.90 -3.68
N PRO A 129 13.73 -5.96 -3.99
CA PRO A 129 13.58 -4.53 -3.68
C PRO A 129 12.31 -3.87 -4.24
N SER A 130 11.74 -4.42 -5.31
CA SER A 130 10.50 -3.89 -5.93
C SER A 130 9.31 -3.87 -4.99
N GLU A 131 9.15 -4.94 -4.17
CA GLU A 131 8.04 -5.02 -3.21
C GLU A 131 8.23 -3.99 -2.08
N ARG A 132 9.44 -3.84 -1.58
CA ARG A 132 9.76 -2.87 -0.52
C ARG A 132 9.60 -1.43 -1.00
N ARG A 133 10.08 -1.10 -2.22
CA ARG A 133 9.81 0.23 -2.79
C ARG A 133 8.32 0.48 -2.99
N ARG A 134 7.56 -0.53 -3.46
CA ARG A 134 6.11 -0.41 -3.62
C ARG A 134 5.43 -0.14 -2.28
N PHE A 135 5.86 -0.82 -1.22
CA PHE A 135 5.36 -0.59 0.13
C PHE A 135 5.60 0.87 0.56
N ILE A 136 6.88 1.32 0.57
CA ILE A 136 7.20 2.71 0.96
C ILE A 136 6.43 3.73 0.12
N ASP A 137 6.42 3.55 -1.20
CA ASP A 137 5.76 4.50 -2.10
C ASP A 137 4.27 4.59 -1.82
N MET A 138 3.62 3.47 -1.50
CA MET A 138 2.20 3.46 -1.18
C MET A 138 1.91 4.17 0.13
N GLU A 139 2.69 3.88 1.18
CA GLU A 139 2.51 4.50 2.48
C GLU A 139 2.80 6.00 2.43
N LEU A 140 3.92 6.41 1.87
CA LEU A 140 4.25 7.82 1.71
C LEU A 140 3.24 8.58 0.84
N CYS A 141 2.68 7.96 -0.20
CA CYS A 141 1.64 8.58 -1.00
C CYS A 141 0.37 8.89 -0.20
N GLN A 142 0.03 8.07 0.78
CA GLN A 142 -1.12 8.32 1.66
C GLN A 142 -0.86 9.45 2.66
N LEU A 143 0.39 9.69 3.04
CA LEU A 143 0.80 10.58 4.13
C LEU A 143 1.29 11.95 3.65
N ASP A 144 1.93 12.01 2.48
CA ASP A 144 2.62 13.20 1.98
C ASP A 144 2.27 13.53 0.52
N LYS A 145 1.54 14.63 0.32
CA LYS A 145 1.18 15.13 -1.01
C LYS A 145 2.38 15.67 -1.82
N VAL A 146 3.44 16.14 -1.13
CA VAL A 146 4.67 16.60 -1.79
C VAL A 146 5.41 15.39 -2.33
N TYR A 147 5.48 14.32 -1.54
CA TYR A 147 6.03 13.05 -2.01
C TYR A 147 5.30 12.52 -3.25
N VAL A 148 3.96 12.48 -3.22
CA VAL A 148 3.17 12.06 -4.40
C VAL A 148 3.56 12.85 -5.64
N HIS A 149 3.68 14.18 -5.51
CA HIS A 149 4.06 15.02 -6.63
C HIS A 149 5.46 14.65 -7.15
N SER A 150 6.44 14.58 -6.25
CA SER A 150 7.84 14.29 -6.58
C SER A 150 8.00 12.90 -7.20
N LEU A 151 7.34 11.88 -6.64
CA LEU A 151 7.35 10.52 -7.19
C LEU A 151 6.75 10.44 -8.60
N VAL A 152 5.61 11.10 -8.82
CA VAL A 152 4.96 11.14 -10.14
C VAL A 152 5.84 11.83 -11.17
N GLN A 153 6.46 12.97 -10.82
CA GLN A 153 7.38 13.68 -11.72
C GLN A 153 8.64 12.85 -11.97
N TYR A 154 9.24 12.29 -10.92
CA TYR A 154 10.41 11.42 -11.06
C TYR A 154 10.15 10.26 -12.02
N ASN A 155 9.06 9.53 -11.83
CA ASN A 155 8.72 8.39 -12.69
C ASN A 155 8.44 8.83 -14.14
N LYS A 156 7.82 9.99 -14.34
CA LYS A 156 7.59 10.56 -15.68
C LYS A 156 8.92 10.91 -16.36
N VAL A 157 9.82 11.58 -15.65
CA VAL A 157 11.15 11.95 -16.16
C VAL A 157 11.96 10.70 -16.46
N LEU A 158 11.99 9.73 -15.56
CA LEU A 158 12.67 8.44 -15.74
C LEU A 158 12.21 7.72 -17.02
N LEU A 159 10.88 7.69 -17.24
CA LEU A 159 10.31 7.06 -18.44
C LEU A 159 10.75 7.78 -19.72
N GLN A 160 10.71 9.12 -19.74
CA GLN A 160 11.11 9.92 -20.91
C GLN A 160 12.62 9.82 -21.17
N ARG A 161 13.42 9.89 -20.10
CA ARG A 161 14.87 9.70 -20.21
C ARG A 161 15.21 8.32 -20.76
N ASN A 162 14.59 7.25 -20.25
CA ASN A 162 14.81 5.90 -20.76
C ASN A 162 14.33 5.72 -22.22
N LYS A 163 13.30 6.45 -22.62
CA LYS A 163 12.87 6.50 -24.03
C LYS A 163 13.92 7.17 -24.89
N LEU A 164 14.43 8.33 -24.49
CA LEU A 164 15.49 9.04 -25.18
C LEU A 164 16.76 8.18 -25.30
N LEU A 165 17.20 7.52 -24.22
CA LEU A 165 18.37 6.61 -24.23
C LEU A 165 18.24 5.50 -25.26
N LYS A 166 17.02 5.03 -25.56
CA LYS A 166 16.78 4.04 -26.63
C LYS A 166 16.85 4.68 -28.01
N GLU A 167 16.40 5.92 -28.16
CA GLU A 167 16.38 6.65 -29.43
C GLU A 167 17.78 7.13 -29.84
N LEU A 168 18.69 7.41 -28.90
CA LEU A 168 20.06 7.84 -29.17
C LEU A 168 20.87 6.88 -30.06
N GLY A 169 20.51 5.59 -30.08
CA GLY A 169 21.12 4.64 -30.99
C GLY A 169 20.82 4.92 -32.49
N PHE A 170 19.77 5.68 -32.79
CA PHE A 170 19.34 6.06 -34.13
C PHE A 170 19.52 7.56 -34.39
N HIS A 171 19.51 8.37 -33.32
CA HIS A 171 19.53 9.83 -33.34
C HIS A 171 20.54 10.40 -32.35
N PRO A 172 21.87 10.24 -32.61
CA PRO A 172 22.91 10.74 -31.69
C PRO A 172 22.84 12.24 -31.43
N GLU A 173 22.28 13.00 -32.38
CA GLU A 173 22.08 14.46 -32.25
C GLU A 173 21.19 14.87 -31.07
N TYR A 174 20.43 13.96 -30.50
CA TYR A 174 19.58 14.25 -29.33
C TYR A 174 20.33 14.13 -28.00
N GLU A 175 21.60 13.76 -28.00
CA GLU A 175 22.38 13.57 -26.76
C GLU A 175 22.38 14.80 -25.85
N ALA A 176 22.47 16.00 -26.42
CA ALA A 176 22.42 17.26 -25.66
C ALA A 176 21.11 17.44 -24.86
N THR A 177 20.02 16.79 -25.27
CA THR A 177 18.74 16.87 -24.55
C THR A 177 18.74 16.05 -23.26
N LEU A 178 19.71 15.14 -23.04
CA LEU A 178 19.85 14.41 -21.80
C LEU A 178 20.09 15.34 -20.60
N ASP A 179 20.77 16.48 -20.80
CA ASP A 179 21.05 17.41 -19.71
C ASP A 179 19.78 17.90 -19.01
N VAL A 180 18.74 18.20 -19.80
CA VAL A 180 17.43 18.65 -19.27
C VAL A 180 16.73 17.54 -18.48
N TRP A 181 16.83 16.29 -18.95
CA TRP A 181 16.25 15.15 -18.25
C TRP A 181 17.04 14.77 -17.01
N ASP A 182 18.37 14.87 -17.05
CA ASP A 182 19.25 14.61 -15.91
C ASP A 182 18.98 15.60 -14.78
N GLU A 183 18.88 16.91 -15.08
CA GLU A 183 18.56 17.95 -14.10
C GLU A 183 17.20 17.68 -13.40
N GLN A 184 16.18 17.37 -14.18
CA GLN A 184 14.85 17.05 -13.62
C GLN A 184 14.87 15.75 -12.82
N LEU A 185 15.57 14.70 -13.29
CA LEU A 185 15.71 13.43 -12.61
C LEU A 185 16.36 13.62 -11.23
N VAL A 186 17.45 14.39 -11.17
CA VAL A 186 18.16 14.73 -9.94
C VAL A 186 17.27 15.50 -8.99
N ARG A 187 16.62 16.56 -9.48
CA ARG A 187 15.72 17.41 -8.67
C ARG A 187 14.66 16.58 -7.96
N PHE A 188 13.88 15.81 -8.70
CA PHE A 188 12.79 15.01 -8.12
C PHE A 188 13.31 13.78 -7.39
N GLY A 189 14.44 13.22 -7.82
CA GLY A 189 15.08 12.08 -7.16
C GLY A 189 15.54 12.39 -5.75
N LYS A 190 16.14 13.56 -5.53
CA LYS A 190 16.56 14.04 -4.20
C LYS A 190 15.37 14.11 -3.24
N GLU A 191 14.25 14.68 -3.67
CA GLU A 191 13.04 14.76 -2.84
C GLU A 191 12.49 13.36 -2.47
N VAL A 192 12.55 12.42 -3.40
CA VAL A 192 12.12 11.02 -3.15
C VAL A 192 13.03 10.34 -2.12
N ILE A 193 14.36 10.45 -2.28
CA ILE A 193 15.35 9.86 -1.35
C ILE A 193 15.16 10.43 0.05
N LYS A 194 15.10 11.75 0.17
CA LYS A 194 14.91 12.47 1.43
C LYS A 194 13.65 12.02 2.18
N ALA A 195 12.52 11.97 1.48
CA ALA A 195 11.26 11.58 2.08
C ALA A 195 11.26 10.11 2.52
N ARG A 196 11.83 9.20 1.71
CA ARG A 196 11.96 7.78 2.08
C ARG A 196 12.83 7.58 3.30
N ARG A 197 13.97 8.28 3.38
CA ARG A 197 14.86 8.23 4.55
C ARG A 197 14.12 8.64 5.81
N ALA A 198 13.48 9.81 5.80
CA ALA A 198 12.74 10.31 6.95
C ALA A 198 11.60 9.37 7.38
N PHE A 199 10.92 8.74 6.41
CA PHE A 199 9.87 7.76 6.69
C PHE A 199 10.44 6.49 7.34
N ILE A 200 11.53 5.94 6.81
CA ILE A 200 12.13 4.70 7.34
C ILE A 200 12.75 4.93 8.71
N ASP A 201 13.36 6.08 8.96
CA ASP A 201 13.91 6.42 10.28
C ASP A 201 12.77 6.46 11.33
N GLN A 202 11.66 7.15 11.05
CA GLN A 202 10.50 7.20 11.94
C GLN A 202 9.86 5.81 12.15
N LEU A 203 9.70 5.05 11.07
CA LEU A 203 9.15 3.70 11.13
C LEU A 203 10.06 2.75 11.92
N GLY A 204 11.38 2.90 11.78
CA GLY A 204 12.41 2.13 12.47
C GLY A 204 12.35 2.28 13.99
N ASP A 205 12.11 3.49 14.48
CA ASP A 205 11.94 3.74 15.91
C ASP A 205 10.70 3.02 16.47
N ILE A 206 9.58 3.10 15.77
CA ILE A 206 8.33 2.48 16.20
C ILE A 206 8.40 0.95 16.11
N ILE A 207 8.91 0.40 15.01
CA ILE A 207 8.97 -1.05 14.81
C ILE A 207 9.87 -1.74 15.84
N LYS A 208 10.92 -1.08 16.28
CA LYS A 208 11.84 -1.59 17.30
C LYS A 208 11.12 -1.91 18.61
N GLU A 209 10.29 -1.00 19.09
CA GLU A 209 9.50 -1.20 20.31
C GLU A 209 8.46 -2.32 20.15
N LEU A 210 7.72 -2.30 19.04
CA LEU A 210 6.68 -3.29 18.77
C LEU A 210 7.25 -4.70 18.58
N HIS A 211 8.34 -4.81 17.84
CA HIS A 211 9.00 -6.11 17.61
C HIS A 211 9.56 -6.71 18.91
N THR A 212 10.13 -5.88 19.77
CA THR A 212 10.60 -6.32 21.08
C THR A 212 9.45 -6.90 21.92
N LYS A 213 8.27 -6.26 21.92
CA LYS A 213 7.08 -6.76 22.60
C LYS A 213 6.59 -8.08 21.98
N LEU A 214 6.48 -8.15 20.68
CA LEU A 214 6.01 -9.34 19.95
C LEU A 214 6.94 -10.55 20.07
N SER A 215 8.24 -10.31 20.18
CA SER A 215 9.25 -11.35 20.37
C SER A 215 9.49 -11.77 21.84
N GLY A 216 8.75 -11.16 22.79
CA GLY A 216 8.96 -11.38 24.21
C GLY A 216 10.34 -10.91 24.71
N GLY A 217 10.87 -9.83 24.14
CA GLY A 217 12.16 -9.25 24.48
C GLY A 217 13.39 -10.00 23.94
N LYS A 218 13.20 -11.01 23.08
CA LYS A 218 14.28 -11.87 22.59
C LYS A 218 14.97 -11.33 21.32
N GLU A 219 14.31 -10.47 20.59
CA GLU A 219 14.77 -10.00 19.28
C GLU A 219 14.77 -8.47 19.23
N ASN A 220 15.83 -7.91 18.67
CA ASN A 220 15.95 -6.50 18.34
C ASN A 220 15.96 -6.35 16.82
N ILE A 221 15.00 -5.62 16.27
CA ILE A 221 14.91 -5.37 14.82
C ILE A 221 15.45 -3.97 14.48
N GLU A 222 16.13 -3.88 13.36
CA GLU A 222 16.54 -2.63 12.71
C GLU A 222 16.01 -2.62 11.28
N VAL A 223 15.45 -1.49 10.87
CA VAL A 223 15.02 -1.25 9.48
C VAL A 223 15.94 -0.19 8.91
N ILE A 224 16.65 -0.54 7.85
CA ILE A 224 17.70 0.31 7.29
C ILE A 224 17.31 0.69 5.87
N TYR A 225 17.30 2.00 5.58
CA TYR A 225 17.15 2.48 4.21
C TYR A 225 18.48 2.39 3.48
N ASP A 226 18.50 1.62 2.39
CA ASP A 226 19.64 1.41 1.52
C ASP A 226 19.41 2.15 0.18
N PRO A 227 19.71 3.46 0.08
CA PRO A 227 19.59 4.18 -1.18
C PRO A 227 20.64 3.68 -2.17
N ASP A 228 20.27 3.56 -3.44
CA ASP A 228 21.25 3.30 -4.53
C ASP A 228 22.30 4.40 -4.59
N THR A 229 21.93 5.62 -4.24
CA THR A 229 22.80 6.79 -4.18
C THR A 229 22.28 7.76 -3.14
N GLU A 230 23.15 8.33 -2.33
CA GLU A 230 22.81 9.37 -1.37
C GLU A 230 22.27 10.64 -2.05
N GLU A 231 21.44 11.41 -1.36
CA GLU A 231 20.80 12.62 -1.89
C GLU A 231 21.82 13.60 -2.47
N GLU A 232 22.89 13.85 -1.72
CA GLU A 232 23.96 14.78 -2.09
C GLU A 232 24.76 14.32 -3.30
N GLU A 233 24.92 13.01 -3.48
CA GLU A 233 25.74 12.39 -4.52
C GLU A 233 24.95 12.09 -5.81
N LEU A 234 23.61 12.23 -5.81
CA LEU A 234 22.77 11.81 -6.93
C LEU A 234 23.15 12.48 -8.25
N GLU A 235 23.48 13.77 -8.24
CA GLU A 235 23.88 14.49 -9.44
C GLU A 235 25.17 13.93 -10.04
N ALA A 236 26.16 13.71 -9.19
CA ALA A 236 27.44 13.14 -9.61
C ALA A 236 27.26 11.70 -10.13
N ALA A 237 26.41 10.91 -9.47
CA ALA A 237 26.12 9.54 -9.88
C ALA A 237 25.42 9.47 -11.25
N VAL A 238 24.43 10.31 -11.50
CA VAL A 238 23.71 10.39 -12.79
C VAL A 238 24.66 10.81 -13.91
N ARG A 239 25.53 11.80 -13.66
CA ARG A 239 26.55 12.22 -14.65
C ARG A 239 27.56 11.10 -14.93
N LYS A 240 28.05 10.43 -13.89
CA LYS A 240 29.03 9.34 -13.99
C LYS A 240 28.45 8.13 -14.74
N SER A 241 27.19 7.80 -14.52
CA SER A 241 26.54 6.64 -15.16
C SER A 241 26.16 6.88 -16.63
N ARG A 242 26.15 8.12 -17.12
CA ARG A 242 25.59 8.53 -18.43
C ARG A 242 26.06 7.65 -19.60
N GLN A 243 27.36 7.43 -19.71
CA GLN A 243 27.90 6.59 -20.80
C GLN A 243 27.39 5.14 -20.71
N GLN A 244 27.29 4.62 -19.50
CA GLN A 244 26.77 3.28 -19.27
C GLN A 244 25.27 3.21 -19.51
N ASP A 245 24.53 4.26 -19.12
CA ASP A 245 23.10 4.41 -19.39
C ASP A 245 22.80 4.36 -20.89
N MET A 246 23.59 5.09 -21.70
CA MET A 246 23.49 5.07 -23.17
C MET A 246 23.75 3.67 -23.74
N LYS A 247 24.75 2.95 -23.22
CA LYS A 247 25.05 1.57 -23.66
C LYS A 247 23.94 0.59 -23.30
N GLN A 248 23.38 0.69 -22.08
CA GLN A 248 22.35 -0.20 -21.58
C GLN A 248 20.91 0.28 -21.92
N LYS A 249 20.77 1.48 -22.50
CA LYS A 249 19.49 2.11 -22.87
C LYS A 249 18.51 2.24 -21.69
N THR A 250 19.06 2.45 -20.49
CA THR A 250 18.31 2.57 -19.25
C THR A 250 19.08 3.38 -18.22
N THR A 251 18.37 4.07 -17.33
CA THR A 251 18.95 4.83 -16.20
C THR A 251 19.42 3.88 -15.11
N LEU A 252 20.65 4.02 -14.66
CA LEU A 252 21.31 3.11 -13.72
C LEU A 252 21.50 3.69 -12.32
N ALA A 253 21.27 4.97 -12.11
CA ALA A 253 21.41 5.62 -10.81
C ALA A 253 20.10 6.31 -10.38
N GLY A 254 19.74 6.16 -9.11
CA GLY A 254 18.66 6.88 -8.49
C GLY A 254 17.61 6.03 -7.75
N PRO A 255 16.60 6.68 -7.11
CA PRO A 255 15.70 6.04 -6.15
C PRO A 255 14.81 4.91 -6.70
N HIS A 256 14.72 4.73 -7.99
CA HIS A 256 14.07 3.55 -8.58
C HIS A 256 14.87 2.24 -8.36
N ARG A 257 16.04 2.32 -7.75
CA ARG A 257 16.94 1.20 -7.42
C ARG A 257 17.14 1.00 -5.92
N ASP A 258 16.62 1.89 -5.09
CA ASP A 258 16.73 1.79 -3.63
C ASP A 258 16.21 0.47 -3.08
N ASP A 259 16.69 0.13 -1.89
CA ASP A 259 16.20 -1.00 -1.11
C ASP A 259 15.99 -0.62 0.37
N ILE A 260 15.43 -1.57 1.12
CA ILE A 260 15.35 -1.55 2.57
C ILE A 260 15.83 -2.89 3.09
N SER A 261 16.61 -2.87 4.14
CA SER A 261 17.07 -4.07 4.84
C SER A 261 16.38 -4.21 6.20
N PHE A 262 16.00 -5.43 6.54
CA PHE A 262 15.47 -5.81 7.83
C PHE A 262 16.49 -6.70 8.54
N VAL A 263 17.02 -6.21 9.66
CA VAL A 263 18.08 -6.88 10.43
C VAL A 263 17.57 -7.22 11.81
N VAL A 264 17.63 -8.48 12.21
CA VAL A 264 17.24 -8.95 13.55
C VAL A 264 18.48 -9.51 14.24
N ASN A 265 18.83 -8.96 15.40
CA ASN A 265 20.02 -9.33 16.17
C ASN A 265 21.30 -9.36 15.30
N GLY A 266 21.46 -8.37 14.40
CA GLY A 266 22.62 -8.26 13.52
C GLY A 266 22.58 -9.15 12.28
N ILE A 267 21.48 -9.86 12.01
CA ILE A 267 21.33 -10.80 10.90
C ILE A 267 20.28 -10.31 9.91
N ASP A 268 20.62 -10.21 8.62
CA ASP A 268 19.66 -9.95 7.54
C ASP A 268 18.63 -11.09 7.47
N ILE A 269 17.40 -10.81 7.89
CA ILE A 269 16.34 -11.84 7.98
C ILE A 269 15.76 -12.25 6.63
N ARG A 270 15.99 -11.49 5.58
CA ARG A 270 15.62 -11.90 4.22
C ARG A 270 16.39 -13.15 3.81
N ARG A 271 17.69 -13.21 4.13
CA ARG A 271 18.59 -14.29 3.69
C ARG A 271 18.69 -15.40 4.70
N PHE A 272 18.72 -15.07 5.98
CA PHE A 272 19.11 -15.99 7.04
C PHE A 272 18.05 -16.11 8.15
N GLY A 273 16.97 -15.32 8.11
CA GLY A 273 15.92 -15.35 9.11
C GLY A 273 15.06 -16.62 9.04
N SER A 274 14.68 -17.13 10.20
CA SER A 274 13.67 -18.18 10.28
C SER A 274 12.30 -17.68 9.78
N GLN A 275 11.41 -18.58 9.39
CA GLN A 275 10.05 -18.21 9.00
C GLN A 275 9.30 -17.47 10.12
N GLY A 276 9.52 -17.87 11.38
CA GLY A 276 8.96 -17.21 12.56
C GLY A 276 9.44 -15.76 12.68
N GLN A 277 10.74 -15.50 12.52
CA GLN A 277 11.32 -14.16 12.54
C GLN A 277 10.76 -13.28 11.42
N GLN A 278 10.68 -13.83 10.21
CA GLN A 278 10.14 -13.10 9.06
C GLN A 278 8.65 -12.74 9.26
N ARG A 279 7.84 -13.66 9.81
CA ARG A 279 6.43 -13.40 10.14
C ARG A 279 6.29 -12.37 11.26
N THR A 280 7.11 -12.46 12.32
CA THR A 280 7.10 -11.47 13.40
C THR A 280 7.51 -10.08 12.88
N ALA A 281 8.53 -10.01 12.02
CA ALA A 281 8.97 -8.75 11.41
C ALA A 281 7.87 -8.14 10.50
N ALA A 282 7.19 -8.94 9.69
CA ALA A 282 6.10 -8.47 8.84
C ALA A 282 4.93 -7.94 9.70
N LEU A 283 4.54 -8.64 10.76
CA LEU A 283 3.51 -8.17 11.69
C LEU A 283 3.93 -6.88 12.41
N SER A 284 5.18 -6.83 12.90
CA SER A 284 5.73 -5.63 13.55
C SER A 284 5.72 -4.42 12.62
N LEU A 285 6.06 -4.64 11.34
CA LEU A 285 6.04 -3.61 10.30
C LEU A 285 4.63 -3.03 10.11
N LYS A 286 3.64 -3.90 10.00
CA LYS A 286 2.25 -3.49 9.79
C LYS A 286 1.64 -2.80 11.01
N LEU A 287 1.96 -3.25 12.22
CA LEU A 287 1.56 -2.54 13.44
C LEU A 287 2.27 -1.18 13.58
N ALA A 288 3.54 -1.10 13.20
CA ALA A 288 4.28 0.16 13.18
C ALA A 288 3.69 1.17 12.19
N GLU A 289 3.21 0.70 11.05
CA GLU A 289 2.51 1.50 10.04
C GLU A 289 1.24 2.15 10.64
N ILE A 290 0.44 1.42 11.41
CA ILE A 290 -0.75 1.97 12.09
C ILE A 290 -0.34 3.13 13.03
N GLU A 291 0.64 2.90 13.89
CA GLU A 291 1.09 3.91 14.86
C GLU A 291 1.72 5.11 14.16
N LEU A 292 2.45 4.91 13.06
CA LEU A 292 3.03 6.00 12.29
C LEU A 292 1.93 6.85 11.61
N VAL A 293 0.93 6.23 10.99
CA VAL A 293 -0.22 6.94 10.41
C VAL A 293 -0.93 7.75 11.47
N LYS A 294 -1.24 7.16 12.62
CA LYS A 294 -1.86 7.83 13.77
C LYS A 294 -1.03 9.02 14.26
N TYR A 295 0.30 8.87 14.35
CA TYR A 295 1.19 9.94 14.76
C TYR A 295 1.20 11.11 13.77
N LEU A 296 1.30 10.83 12.47
CA LEU A 296 1.42 11.85 11.42
C LEU A 296 0.09 12.51 11.06
N VAL A 297 -0.98 11.73 10.94
CA VAL A 297 -2.31 12.22 10.51
C VAL A 297 -3.13 12.74 11.69
N LYS A 298 -2.79 12.38 12.94
CA LYS A 298 -3.55 12.65 14.18
C LYS A 298 -4.98 12.08 14.14
N ASP A 299 -5.15 10.99 13.40
CA ASP A 299 -6.39 10.24 13.27
C ASP A 299 -6.04 8.76 13.00
N TYR A 300 -6.98 7.86 13.27
CA TYR A 300 -6.77 6.43 13.02
C TYR A 300 -6.97 6.09 11.54
N PRO A 301 -6.14 5.20 10.95
CA PRO A 301 -6.43 4.64 9.63
C PRO A 301 -7.64 3.69 9.70
N VAL A 302 -8.19 3.34 8.55
CA VAL A 302 -9.10 2.18 8.43
C VAL A 302 -8.25 0.94 8.18
N LEU A 303 -8.52 -0.14 8.92
CA LEU A 303 -7.78 -1.38 8.78
C LEU A 303 -8.53 -2.37 7.91
N LEU A 304 -7.80 -2.99 7.00
CA LEU A 304 -8.29 -4.05 6.11
C LEU A 304 -7.45 -5.30 6.37
N LEU A 305 -8.02 -6.32 7.01
CA LEU A 305 -7.35 -7.57 7.36
C LEU A 305 -7.89 -8.71 6.50
N ASP A 306 -7.08 -9.17 5.54
CA ASP A 306 -7.48 -10.22 4.60
C ASP A 306 -6.90 -11.57 5.03
N ASP A 307 -7.70 -12.38 5.69
CA ASP A 307 -7.40 -13.76 6.16
C ASP A 307 -6.11 -13.89 7.00
N VAL A 308 -5.73 -12.79 7.70
CA VAL A 308 -4.46 -12.73 8.43
C VAL A 308 -4.47 -13.56 9.69
N LEU A 309 -5.62 -13.65 10.38
CA LEU A 309 -5.69 -14.35 11.68
C LEU A 309 -5.38 -15.83 11.54
N SER A 310 -5.78 -16.47 10.43
CA SER A 310 -5.47 -17.87 10.16
C SER A 310 -3.97 -18.19 10.05
N GLU A 311 -3.16 -17.17 9.72
CA GLU A 311 -1.70 -17.29 9.56
C GLU A 311 -0.91 -17.02 10.84
N LEU A 312 -1.57 -16.56 11.91
CA LEU A 312 -0.95 -16.17 13.18
C LEU A 312 -1.20 -17.20 14.26
N ASP A 313 -0.22 -17.43 15.10
CA ASP A 313 -0.42 -18.17 16.36
C ASP A 313 -1.19 -17.32 17.38
N GLY A 314 -1.73 -17.94 18.42
CA GLY A 314 -2.59 -17.31 19.41
C GLY A 314 -1.98 -16.05 20.04
N SER A 315 -0.68 -16.07 20.38
CA SER A 315 -0.01 -14.90 20.97
C SER A 315 0.04 -13.71 20.00
N ARG A 316 0.34 -13.95 18.72
CA ARG A 316 0.35 -12.90 17.71
C ARG A 316 -1.07 -12.40 17.38
N GLN A 317 -2.07 -13.30 17.38
CA GLN A 317 -3.47 -12.91 17.25
C GLN A 317 -3.89 -11.95 18.37
N GLU A 318 -3.59 -12.29 19.64
CA GLU A 318 -3.89 -11.43 20.79
C GLU A 318 -3.25 -10.06 20.67
N HIS A 319 -1.97 -9.99 20.29
CA HIS A 319 -1.27 -8.70 20.10
C HIS A 319 -1.87 -7.88 18.95
N LEU A 320 -2.22 -8.52 17.82
CA LEU A 320 -2.87 -7.83 16.71
C LEU A 320 -4.23 -7.28 17.15
N LEU A 321 -5.08 -8.12 17.74
CA LEU A 321 -6.43 -7.73 18.16
C LEU A 321 -6.40 -6.63 19.23
N ALA A 322 -5.47 -6.69 20.19
CA ALA A 322 -5.27 -5.64 21.19
C ALA A 322 -4.77 -4.32 20.57
N GLY A 323 -3.97 -4.40 19.51
CA GLY A 323 -3.43 -3.22 18.81
C GLY A 323 -4.43 -2.48 17.94
N ILE A 324 -5.54 -3.12 17.57
CA ILE A 324 -6.57 -2.56 16.67
C ILE A 324 -7.85 -2.12 17.38
N ASP A 325 -7.89 -2.24 18.70
CA ASP A 325 -9.03 -1.77 19.50
C ASP A 325 -9.30 -0.28 19.24
N HIS A 326 -10.56 0.08 19.08
CA HIS A 326 -11.04 1.43 18.71
C HIS A 326 -10.70 1.91 17.28
N ILE A 327 -10.21 1.04 16.41
CA ILE A 327 -9.95 1.36 15.00
C ILE A 327 -11.01 0.69 14.13
N GLN A 328 -11.60 1.43 13.19
CA GLN A 328 -12.50 0.80 12.24
C GLN A 328 -11.75 -0.26 11.45
N THR A 329 -12.22 -1.49 11.54
CA THR A 329 -11.55 -2.65 10.94
C THR A 329 -12.53 -3.46 10.10
N MET A 330 -12.11 -3.87 8.91
CA MET A 330 -12.79 -4.85 8.08
C MET A 330 -11.92 -6.10 8.02
N ILE A 331 -12.48 -7.24 8.48
CA ILE A 331 -11.75 -8.51 8.59
C ILE A 331 -12.41 -9.54 7.72
N THR A 332 -11.63 -10.27 6.90
CA THR A 332 -12.11 -11.48 6.24
C THR A 332 -11.63 -12.72 6.96
N CYS A 333 -12.49 -13.72 7.08
CA CYS A 333 -12.18 -15.02 7.69
C CYS A 333 -13.05 -16.13 7.11
N THR A 334 -12.67 -17.38 7.36
CA THR A 334 -13.47 -18.54 6.97
C THR A 334 -14.51 -18.93 8.05
N GLY A 335 -14.24 -18.61 9.32
CA GLY A 335 -15.11 -18.90 10.46
C GLY A 335 -14.93 -17.87 11.58
N LEU A 336 -15.81 -17.92 12.58
CA LEU A 336 -15.84 -16.95 13.68
C LEU A 336 -15.18 -17.49 14.97
N GLU A 337 -14.65 -18.71 14.97
CA GLU A 337 -14.15 -19.38 16.17
C GLU A 337 -13.02 -18.61 16.85
N ASP A 338 -12.07 -18.07 16.08
CA ASP A 338 -10.94 -17.30 16.61
C ASP A 338 -11.39 -16.03 17.35
N PHE A 339 -12.43 -15.36 16.86
CA PHE A 339 -12.95 -14.15 17.49
C PHE A 339 -13.73 -14.46 18.78
N VAL A 340 -14.52 -15.54 18.76
CA VAL A 340 -15.26 -16.01 19.94
C VAL A 340 -14.29 -16.44 21.03
N ASN A 341 -13.26 -17.21 20.69
CA ASN A 341 -12.25 -17.69 21.62
C ASN A 341 -11.44 -16.55 22.25
N ASN A 342 -11.11 -15.53 21.50
CA ASN A 342 -10.38 -14.35 21.98
C ASN A 342 -11.29 -13.28 22.59
N ARG A 343 -12.61 -13.49 22.69
CA ARG A 343 -13.59 -12.52 23.20
C ARG A 343 -13.50 -11.16 22.52
N PHE A 344 -13.19 -11.17 21.22
CA PHE A 344 -13.06 -9.95 20.43
C PHE A 344 -14.43 -9.35 20.16
N GLN A 345 -14.56 -8.03 20.30
CA GLN A 345 -15.80 -7.33 20.03
C GLN A 345 -16.09 -7.32 18.53
N MET A 346 -17.24 -7.85 18.12
CA MET A 346 -17.72 -7.88 16.75
C MET A 346 -18.94 -6.96 16.64
N ASP A 347 -18.85 -5.89 15.85
CA ASP A 347 -19.94 -4.92 15.76
C ASP A 347 -20.92 -5.25 14.64
N LYS A 348 -20.41 -5.72 13.48
CA LYS A 348 -21.23 -6.23 12.37
C LYS A 348 -20.64 -7.49 11.77
N LEU A 349 -21.51 -8.43 11.47
CA LEU A 349 -21.18 -9.68 10.79
C LEU A 349 -21.81 -9.71 9.41
N PHE A 350 -21.05 -10.14 8.43
CA PHE A 350 -21.47 -10.24 7.03
C PHE A 350 -21.13 -11.64 6.50
N HIS A 351 -22.16 -12.44 6.25
CA HIS A 351 -21.99 -13.73 5.59
C HIS A 351 -21.89 -13.55 4.09
N VAL A 352 -20.80 -14.00 3.49
CA VAL A 352 -20.49 -13.85 2.07
C VAL A 352 -20.60 -15.17 1.34
N VAL A 353 -21.53 -15.29 0.42
CA VAL A 353 -21.77 -16.49 -0.38
C VAL A 353 -21.97 -16.12 -1.84
N ASN A 354 -21.11 -16.62 -2.75
CA ASN A 354 -21.21 -16.45 -4.21
C ASN A 354 -21.47 -15.01 -4.68
N GLY A 355 -20.78 -14.02 -4.11
CA GLY A 355 -20.97 -12.62 -4.46
C GLY A 355 -22.26 -12.01 -3.90
N THR A 356 -22.89 -12.63 -2.94
CA THR A 356 -24.02 -12.09 -2.16
C THR A 356 -23.60 -11.93 -0.71
N VAL A 357 -24.02 -10.82 -0.10
CA VAL A 357 -23.71 -10.53 1.30
C VAL A 357 -25.00 -10.39 2.09
N THR A 358 -25.11 -11.14 3.18
CA THR A 358 -26.21 -11.02 4.15
C THR A 358 -25.64 -10.50 5.47
N GLY A 359 -26.18 -9.38 5.96
CA GLY A 359 -25.77 -8.82 7.26
C GLY A 359 -26.53 -9.50 8.41
N GLU A 360 -25.81 -9.84 9.48
CA GLU A 360 -26.36 -10.24 10.76
C GLU A 360 -26.02 -9.14 11.78
N ASN A 361 -27.04 -8.67 12.50
CA ASN A 361 -26.90 -7.66 13.56
C ASN A 361 -26.59 -8.30 14.91
#